data_6493a102b02eedd74c4e0d54895b64f1
#
_entry.id   6493a102b02eedd74c4e0d54895b64f1
#
_cell.length_a   1.000
_cell.length_b   1.000
_cell.length_c   1.000
_cell.angle_alpha   90.00
_cell.angle_beta   90.00
_cell.angle_gamma   90.00
#
_symmetry.space_group_name_H-M   'P 1'
#
loop_
_entity.id
_entity.type
_entity.pdbx_description
1 polymer ?
#
loop_
_entity_poly.entity_id
_entity_poly.type
_entity_poly.pdbx_seq_one_letter_code
_entity_poly.pdbx_strand_id
1 'polypeptide(L)'
;KACSARVYERVPEFIYTEGFKMAVTAAMVKELREMTGAGMMDCKKALTATDGDMDKAVEFLREKGLATAQKKASRVAAEGLCKTLVADDEKNAVVVEVNSETDFVAKNEKFQSYVADVAAQALTTSAADIDAFLAEPWALDTTKTVNEALAAQIAVIGENMHIRRFAQVKEENGFVASYTHMGGKIGVLVDVETDVVNDAVKEMARNVAMQIAALKPQYTSDSEVSAEYIEHEKEIL
;
A
#
# COMPACT_ATOMS: atom_id res chain seq x y z
N LYS A 1 36.37 7.59 78.32
CA LYS A 1 35.15 8.29 77.88
C LYS A 1 35.36 8.69 76.44
N ALA A 2 34.74 7.94 75.55
CA ALA A 2 34.85 8.12 74.10
C ALA A 2 33.88 9.21 73.67
N CYS A 3 34.35 10.19 72.91
CA CYS A 3 33.59 11.20 72.25
C CYS A 3 33.43 10.75 70.78
N SER A 4 32.22 10.39 70.38
CA SER A 4 31.90 10.03 69.00
C SER A 4 31.49 11.29 68.23
N ALA A 5 32.33 11.70 67.28
CA ALA A 5 31.95 12.73 66.30
C ALA A 5 31.26 12.07 65.11
N ARG A 6 29.98 12.44 64.89
CA ARG A 6 29.26 12.08 63.65
C ARG A 6 29.63 13.11 62.57
N VAL A 7 30.31 12.68 61.56
CA VAL A 7 30.49 13.43 60.31
C VAL A 7 29.22 13.23 59.44
N TYR A 8 28.48 14.27 59.24
CA TYR A 8 27.42 14.31 58.20
C TYR A 8 28.08 14.73 56.90
N GLU A 9 28.30 13.75 56.03
CA GLU A 9 28.66 14.01 54.65
C GLU A 9 27.43 14.54 53.92
N ARG A 10 27.42 15.81 53.53
CA ARG A 10 26.42 16.37 52.60
C ARG A 10 26.73 15.80 51.22
N VAL A 11 25.82 14.93 50.74
CA VAL A 11 25.74 14.56 49.34
C VAL A 11 25.29 15.82 48.56
N PRO A 12 26.04 16.32 47.58
CA PRO A 12 25.57 17.44 46.78
C PRO A 12 24.32 17.03 46.04
N GLU A 13 23.28 17.84 46.15
CA GLU A 13 22.07 17.76 45.28
C GLU A 13 22.59 17.76 43.83
N PHE A 14 22.34 16.67 43.13
CA PHE A 14 22.49 16.62 41.70
C PHE A 14 21.57 17.69 41.08
N ILE A 15 22.15 18.76 40.62
CA ILE A 15 21.49 19.73 39.77
C ILE A 15 21.05 18.94 38.52
N TYR A 16 19.76 18.76 38.37
CA TYR A 16 19.18 18.35 37.10
C TYR A 16 19.61 19.37 36.05
N THR A 17 20.67 19.06 35.33
CA THR A 17 21.06 19.84 34.17
C THR A 17 19.94 19.71 33.14
N GLU A 18 19.38 20.84 32.77
CA GLU A 18 18.49 20.99 31.61
C GLU A 18 19.00 20.15 30.46
N GLY A 19 18.08 19.35 29.86
CA GLY A 19 18.43 18.36 28.86
C GLY A 19 19.32 18.94 27.76
N PHE A 20 20.42 18.24 27.51
CA PHE A 20 21.33 18.52 26.41
C PHE A 20 20.50 18.41 25.10
N LYS A 21 20.09 19.54 24.54
CA LYS A 21 19.46 19.55 23.20
C LYS A 21 20.53 19.08 22.21
N MET A 22 20.41 17.86 21.75
CA MET A 22 21.29 17.34 20.70
C MET A 22 21.08 18.18 19.45
N ALA A 23 22.15 18.79 18.93
CA ALA A 23 22.08 19.55 17.70
C ALA A 23 21.74 18.61 16.55
N VAL A 24 20.63 18.86 15.85
CA VAL A 24 20.20 18.07 14.68
C VAL A 24 21.26 18.20 13.59
N THR A 25 21.94 17.11 13.27
CA THR A 25 22.99 17.07 12.25
C THR A 25 22.42 16.70 10.88
N ALA A 26 23.13 17.07 9.81
CA ALA A 26 22.78 16.67 8.45
C ALA A 26 22.81 15.14 8.26
N ALA A 27 23.66 14.43 9.00
CA ALA A 27 23.74 12.97 9.00
C ALA A 27 22.46 12.35 9.56
N MET A 28 21.96 12.81 10.69
CA MET A 28 20.69 12.36 11.28
C MET A 28 19.51 12.59 10.35
N VAL A 29 19.46 13.75 9.67
CA VAL A 29 18.39 14.06 8.70
C VAL A 29 18.46 13.11 7.51
N LYS A 30 19.66 12.78 7.03
CA LYS A 30 19.87 11.82 5.95
C LYS A 30 19.42 10.41 6.37
N GLU A 31 19.83 9.95 7.53
CA GLU A 31 19.48 8.66 8.10
C GLU A 31 17.95 8.51 8.26
N LEU A 32 17.29 9.48 8.90
CA LEU A 32 15.83 9.49 9.05
C LEU A 32 15.10 9.48 7.70
N ARG A 33 15.65 10.17 6.71
CA ARG A 33 15.11 10.14 5.34
C ARG A 33 15.27 8.78 4.67
N GLU A 34 16.39 8.11 4.85
CA GLU A 34 16.62 6.76 4.33
C GLU A 34 15.68 5.74 4.98
N MET A 35 15.43 5.88 6.29
CA MET A 35 14.51 5.00 7.03
C MET A 35 13.03 5.23 6.65
N THR A 36 12.61 6.48 6.44
CA THR A 36 11.18 6.82 6.33
C THR A 36 10.73 7.21 4.92
N GLY A 37 11.66 7.49 4.01
CA GLY A 37 11.36 8.05 2.69
C GLY A 37 10.82 9.48 2.69
N ALA A 38 10.63 10.09 3.87
CA ALA A 38 10.06 11.43 4.02
C ALA A 38 10.96 12.53 3.43
N GLY A 39 10.37 13.71 3.15
CA GLY A 39 11.11 14.85 2.64
C GLY A 39 12.18 15.37 3.62
N MET A 40 13.33 15.83 3.11
CA MET A 40 14.46 16.31 3.93
C MET A 40 14.04 17.37 4.97
N MET A 41 13.16 18.31 4.59
CA MET A 41 12.68 19.36 5.49
C MET A 41 11.74 18.82 6.57
N ASP A 42 10.98 17.77 6.25
CA ASP A 42 10.10 17.12 7.23
C ASP A 42 10.90 16.29 8.23
N CYS A 43 11.93 15.58 7.78
CA CYS A 43 12.88 14.90 8.66
C CYS A 43 13.59 15.88 9.59
N LYS A 44 14.06 17.02 9.07
CA LYS A 44 14.67 18.07 9.90
C LYS A 44 13.69 18.61 10.94
N LYS A 45 12.43 18.89 10.56
CA LYS A 45 11.40 19.37 11.50
C LYS A 45 11.07 18.32 12.56
N ALA A 46 10.96 17.03 12.17
CA ALA A 46 10.71 15.94 13.10
C ALA A 46 11.84 15.83 14.13
N LEU A 47 13.09 15.75 13.70
CA LEU A 47 14.25 15.71 14.60
C LEU A 47 14.35 16.94 15.51
N THR A 48 14.03 18.13 14.99
CA THR A 48 14.03 19.34 15.81
C THR A 48 12.92 19.28 16.88
N ALA A 49 11.74 18.77 16.54
CA ALA A 49 10.61 18.65 17.46
C ALA A 49 10.82 17.56 18.53
N THR A 50 11.71 16.60 18.26
CA THR A 50 12.01 15.47 19.16
C THR A 50 13.39 15.56 19.79
N ASP A 51 14.03 16.76 19.77
CA ASP A 51 15.36 17.01 20.33
C ASP A 51 16.44 16.03 19.85
N GLY A 52 16.34 15.56 18.59
CA GLY A 52 17.27 14.62 17.96
C GLY A 52 16.99 13.13 18.23
N ASP A 53 15.93 12.79 18.92
CA ASP A 53 15.51 11.41 19.16
C ASP A 53 14.96 10.80 17.85
N MET A 54 15.65 9.80 17.31
CA MET A 54 15.31 9.17 16.02
C MET A 54 13.99 8.42 16.08
N ASP A 55 13.73 7.66 17.14
CA ASP A 55 12.52 6.84 17.27
C ASP A 55 11.28 7.73 17.39
N LYS A 56 11.37 8.77 18.22
CA LYS A 56 10.30 9.78 18.32
C LYS A 56 10.12 10.57 17.02
N ALA A 57 11.19 10.82 16.27
CA ALA A 57 11.10 11.49 14.98
C ALA A 57 10.40 10.62 13.92
N VAL A 58 10.61 9.31 13.93
CA VAL A 58 9.85 8.35 13.11
C VAL A 58 8.37 8.40 13.47
N GLU A 59 8.02 8.34 14.75
CA GLU A 59 6.62 8.41 15.20
C GLU A 59 5.97 9.76 14.86
N PHE A 60 6.69 10.86 15.05
CA PHE A 60 6.23 12.19 14.64
C PHE A 60 5.92 12.26 13.13
N LEU A 61 6.76 11.64 12.28
CA LEU A 61 6.53 11.59 10.83
C LEU A 61 5.32 10.71 10.49
N ARG A 62 5.12 9.62 11.24
CA ARG A 62 3.96 8.73 11.08
C ARG A 62 2.65 9.46 11.41
N GLU A 63 2.54 10.13 12.56
CA GLU A 63 1.38 10.94 12.93
C GLU A 63 1.10 12.05 11.91
N LYS A 64 2.16 12.72 11.45
CA LYS A 64 2.06 13.75 10.42
C LYS A 64 1.60 13.18 9.08
N GLY A 65 2.02 11.97 8.72
CA GLY A 65 1.58 11.25 7.53
C GLY A 65 0.08 11.01 7.56
N LEU A 66 -0.44 10.45 8.66
CA LEU A 66 -1.86 10.24 8.88
C LEU A 66 -2.67 11.54 8.79
N ALA A 67 -2.23 12.61 9.44
CA ALA A 67 -2.89 13.91 9.38
C ALA A 67 -2.87 14.50 7.96
N THR A 68 -1.82 14.24 7.18
CA THR A 68 -1.71 14.69 5.78
C THR A 68 -2.66 13.90 4.89
N ALA A 69 -2.73 12.58 5.06
CA ALA A 69 -3.68 11.72 4.34
C ALA A 69 -5.12 12.14 4.62
N GLN A 70 -5.48 12.38 5.89
CA GLN A 70 -6.81 12.84 6.27
C GLN A 70 -7.19 14.17 5.61
N LYS A 71 -6.28 15.14 5.55
CA LYS A 71 -6.52 16.44 4.88
C LYS A 71 -6.74 16.31 3.38
N LYS A 72 -6.20 15.27 2.76
CA LYS A 72 -6.32 15.01 1.33
C LYS A 72 -7.47 14.06 0.96
N ALA A 73 -8.05 13.36 1.93
CA ALA A 73 -9.05 12.31 1.72
C ALA A 73 -10.28 12.74 0.90
N SER A 74 -10.62 14.04 0.94
CA SER A 74 -11.74 14.58 0.15
C SER A 74 -11.40 14.86 -1.32
N ARG A 75 -10.13 14.76 -1.72
CA ARG A 75 -9.73 15.01 -3.11
C ARG A 75 -10.05 13.80 -3.97
N VAL A 76 -10.52 14.05 -5.18
CA VAL A 76 -10.86 12.98 -6.12
C VAL A 76 -9.58 12.29 -6.61
N ALA A 77 -9.48 10.98 -6.40
CA ALA A 77 -8.43 10.13 -6.90
C ALA A 77 -9.04 9.18 -7.96
N ALA A 78 -9.14 9.66 -9.21
CA ALA A 78 -9.77 8.95 -10.32
C ALA A 78 -8.77 8.29 -11.28
N GLU A 79 -7.50 8.65 -11.16
CA GLU A 79 -6.40 8.04 -11.89
C GLU A 79 -5.77 6.90 -11.08
N GLY A 80 -4.67 6.34 -11.51
CA GLY A 80 -3.95 5.27 -10.81
C GLY A 80 -3.67 4.07 -11.67
N LEU A 81 -3.46 2.91 -11.04
CA LEU A 81 -3.07 1.66 -11.69
C LEU A 81 -3.85 0.46 -11.16
N CYS A 82 -4.17 -0.44 -12.08
CA CYS A 82 -4.43 -1.84 -11.77
C CYS A 82 -3.13 -2.65 -11.92
N LYS A 83 -2.85 -3.50 -10.95
CA LYS A 83 -1.71 -4.43 -10.99
C LYS A 83 -2.22 -5.85 -10.84
N THR A 84 -1.86 -6.70 -11.79
CA THR A 84 -2.03 -8.15 -11.68
C THR A 84 -0.73 -8.77 -11.20
N LEU A 85 -0.85 -9.78 -10.35
CA LEU A 85 0.26 -10.62 -9.92
C LEU A 85 -0.21 -12.06 -9.88
N VAL A 86 0.52 -12.93 -10.55
CA VAL A 86 0.31 -14.39 -10.56
C VAL A 86 1.49 -15.02 -9.84
N ALA A 87 1.22 -15.91 -8.91
CA ALA A 87 2.25 -16.65 -8.19
C ALA A 87 2.99 -17.63 -9.12
N ASP A 88 4.16 -18.09 -8.70
CA ASP A 88 5.00 -19.02 -9.49
C ASP A 88 4.31 -20.36 -9.79
N ASP A 89 3.33 -20.75 -8.97
CA ASP A 89 2.51 -21.95 -9.18
C ASP A 89 1.46 -21.79 -10.29
N GLU A 90 1.29 -20.58 -10.82
CA GLU A 90 0.26 -20.16 -11.77
C GLU A 90 -1.19 -20.42 -11.30
N LYS A 91 -1.40 -20.78 -10.04
CA LYS A 91 -2.69 -21.12 -9.45
C LYS A 91 -3.27 -20.03 -8.56
N ASN A 92 -2.41 -19.24 -7.96
CA ASN A 92 -2.81 -18.13 -7.13
C ASN A 92 -2.52 -16.82 -7.84
N ALA A 93 -3.51 -15.95 -7.89
CA ALA A 93 -3.34 -14.64 -8.52
C ALA A 93 -4.16 -13.56 -7.81
N VAL A 94 -3.75 -12.32 -7.98
CA VAL A 94 -4.45 -11.15 -7.47
C VAL A 94 -4.46 -10.04 -8.52
N VAL A 95 -5.52 -9.27 -8.54
CA VAL A 95 -5.58 -7.95 -9.17
C VAL A 95 -5.91 -6.92 -8.11
N VAL A 96 -5.14 -5.85 -8.06
CA VAL A 96 -5.37 -4.71 -7.16
C VAL A 96 -5.61 -3.44 -7.96
N GLU A 97 -6.46 -2.55 -7.43
CA GLU A 97 -6.66 -1.21 -7.95
C GLU A 97 -6.21 -0.19 -6.90
N VAL A 98 -5.21 0.61 -7.27
CA VAL A 98 -4.70 1.71 -6.42
C VAL A 98 -4.85 3.01 -7.18
N ASN A 99 -5.64 3.93 -6.63
CA ASN A 99 -5.94 5.21 -7.26
C ASN A 99 -5.02 6.33 -6.77
N SER A 100 -4.82 7.33 -7.63
CA SER A 100 -4.13 8.60 -7.38
C SER A 100 -4.91 9.76 -8.01
N GLU A 101 -4.54 11.01 -7.69
CA GLU A 101 -5.22 12.18 -8.26
C GLU A 101 -4.88 12.37 -9.75
N THR A 102 -3.62 12.12 -10.15
CA THR A 102 -3.12 12.39 -11.51
C THR A 102 -2.48 11.18 -12.18
N ASP A 103 -2.47 11.19 -13.52
CA ASP A 103 -1.75 10.21 -14.33
C ASP A 103 -0.22 10.37 -14.25
N PHE A 104 0.29 11.54 -13.84
CA PHE A 104 1.72 11.74 -13.56
C PHE A 104 2.18 10.85 -12.40
N VAL A 105 1.39 10.77 -11.32
CA VAL A 105 1.67 9.87 -10.20
C VAL A 105 1.56 8.42 -10.63
N ALA A 106 0.57 8.06 -11.44
CA ALA A 106 0.44 6.71 -11.97
C ALA A 106 1.69 6.24 -12.75
N LYS A 107 2.42 7.16 -13.37
CA LYS A 107 3.69 6.89 -14.09
C LYS A 107 4.94 6.98 -13.21
N ASN A 108 4.81 7.41 -11.96
CA ASN A 108 5.93 7.58 -11.04
C ASN A 108 6.42 6.22 -10.53
N GLU A 109 7.74 5.97 -10.60
CA GLU A 109 8.35 4.71 -10.18
C GLU A 109 8.07 4.34 -8.72
N LYS A 110 8.07 5.33 -7.81
CA LYS A 110 7.76 5.08 -6.38
C LYS A 110 6.31 4.62 -6.19
N PHE A 111 5.39 5.22 -6.93
CA PHE A 111 3.99 4.79 -6.91
C PHE A 111 3.84 3.38 -7.48
N GLN A 112 4.48 3.10 -8.61
CA GLN A 112 4.44 1.76 -9.23
C GLN A 112 5.05 0.68 -8.33
N SER A 113 6.17 0.98 -7.66
CA SER A 113 6.77 0.09 -6.67
C SER A 113 5.80 -0.17 -5.51
N TYR A 114 5.21 0.89 -4.96
CA TYR A 114 4.22 0.75 -3.89
C TYR A 114 3.01 -0.09 -4.31
N VAL A 115 2.49 0.10 -5.53
CA VAL A 115 1.39 -0.72 -6.05
C VAL A 115 1.79 -2.19 -6.21
N ALA A 116 3.05 -2.46 -6.59
CA ALA A 116 3.58 -3.83 -6.66
C ALA A 116 3.68 -4.47 -5.26
N ASP A 117 4.10 -3.71 -4.26
CA ASP A 117 4.18 -4.17 -2.87
C ASP A 117 2.77 -4.47 -2.30
N VAL A 118 1.79 -3.61 -2.61
CA VAL A 118 0.37 -3.85 -2.27
C VAL A 118 -0.14 -5.13 -2.93
N ALA A 119 0.18 -5.35 -4.21
CA ALA A 119 -0.22 -6.57 -4.92
C ALA A 119 0.43 -7.82 -4.31
N ALA A 120 1.71 -7.74 -3.92
CA ALA A 120 2.41 -8.85 -3.28
C ALA A 120 1.76 -9.23 -1.94
N GLN A 121 1.41 -8.27 -1.11
CA GLN A 121 0.69 -8.53 0.13
C GLN A 121 -0.73 -9.03 -0.12
N ALA A 122 -1.45 -8.42 -1.07
CA ALA A 122 -2.80 -8.83 -1.42
C ALA A 122 -2.88 -10.23 -2.04
N LEU A 123 -1.80 -10.76 -2.59
CA LEU A 123 -1.74 -12.14 -3.09
C LEU A 123 -1.86 -13.18 -1.97
N THR A 124 -1.37 -12.86 -0.79
CA THR A 124 -1.27 -13.79 0.36
C THR A 124 -2.22 -13.47 1.50
N THR A 125 -2.96 -12.36 1.42
CA THR A 125 -3.89 -11.95 2.49
C THR A 125 -5.06 -12.94 2.62
N SER A 126 -5.56 -13.05 3.85
CA SER A 126 -6.83 -13.72 4.16
C SER A 126 -7.96 -12.72 4.49
N ALA A 127 -7.72 -11.43 4.29
CA ALA A 127 -8.71 -10.39 4.54
C ALA A 127 -9.96 -10.59 3.65
N ALA A 128 -11.13 -10.53 4.28
CA ALA A 128 -12.40 -10.73 3.59
C ALA A 128 -12.83 -9.50 2.75
N ASP A 129 -12.33 -8.33 3.11
CA ASP A 129 -12.66 -7.05 2.48
C ASP A 129 -11.48 -6.07 2.56
N ILE A 130 -11.68 -4.90 1.96
CA ILE A 130 -10.64 -3.87 1.90
C ILE A 130 -10.36 -3.26 3.28
N ASP A 131 -11.34 -3.15 4.15
CA ASP A 131 -11.16 -2.55 5.48
C ASP A 131 -10.31 -3.47 6.36
N ALA A 132 -10.57 -4.79 6.32
CA ALA A 132 -9.76 -5.79 6.99
C ALA A 132 -8.32 -5.81 6.43
N PHE A 133 -8.14 -5.72 5.11
CA PHE A 133 -6.83 -5.63 4.47
C PHE A 133 -6.04 -4.40 4.91
N LEU A 134 -6.68 -3.23 4.97
CA LEU A 134 -6.05 -1.98 5.42
C LEU A 134 -5.61 -2.03 6.88
N ALA A 135 -6.24 -2.86 7.70
CA ALA A 135 -5.90 -3.05 9.11
C ALA A 135 -4.77 -4.08 9.34
N GLU A 136 -4.41 -4.89 8.34
CA GLU A 136 -3.32 -5.86 8.46
C GLU A 136 -1.96 -5.17 8.69
N PRO A 137 -1.01 -5.85 9.37
CA PRO A 137 0.38 -5.41 9.41
C PRO A 137 0.96 -5.33 8.00
N TRP A 138 1.67 -4.26 7.68
CA TRP A 138 2.34 -4.09 6.39
C TRP A 138 3.51 -5.08 6.24
N ALA A 139 3.53 -5.86 5.17
CA ALA A 139 4.50 -6.95 5.00
C ALA A 139 5.97 -6.49 5.00
N LEU A 140 6.26 -5.29 4.53
CA LEU A 140 7.62 -4.73 4.49
C LEU A 140 8.03 -4.03 5.80
N ASP A 141 7.07 -3.70 6.67
CA ASP A 141 7.32 -3.07 7.97
C ASP A 141 6.13 -3.37 8.90
N THR A 142 6.24 -4.47 9.63
CA THR A 142 5.15 -4.96 10.51
C THR A 142 4.85 -4.07 11.71
N THR A 143 5.61 -3.00 11.92
CA THR A 143 5.31 -1.96 12.93
C THR A 143 4.19 -1.03 12.48
N LYS A 144 3.76 -1.10 11.22
CA LYS A 144 2.71 -0.30 10.60
C LYS A 144 1.62 -1.19 10.04
N THR A 145 0.42 -0.65 9.94
CA THR A 145 -0.65 -1.24 9.15
C THR A 145 -0.52 -0.86 7.68
N VAL A 146 -1.21 -1.58 6.79
CA VAL A 146 -1.33 -1.24 5.36
C VAL A 146 -1.85 0.20 5.19
N ASN A 147 -2.84 0.62 6.01
CA ASN A 147 -3.37 1.98 5.99
C ASN A 147 -2.32 3.04 6.38
N GLU A 148 -1.47 2.74 7.36
CA GLU A 148 -0.38 3.64 7.76
C GLU A 148 0.72 3.71 6.71
N ALA A 149 1.02 2.59 6.03
CA ALA A 149 1.92 2.58 4.89
C ALA A 149 1.36 3.41 3.72
N LEU A 150 0.05 3.32 3.45
CA LEU A 150 -0.63 4.19 2.49
C LEU A 150 -0.52 5.67 2.86
N ALA A 151 -0.78 6.02 4.13
CA ALA A 151 -0.67 7.39 4.61
C ALA A 151 0.76 7.95 4.48
N ALA A 152 1.78 7.12 4.72
CA ALA A 152 3.18 7.49 4.49
C ALA A 152 3.45 7.77 3.00
N GLN A 153 2.93 6.96 2.07
CA GLN A 153 3.05 7.22 0.64
C GLN A 153 2.33 8.50 0.21
N ILE A 154 1.14 8.78 0.73
CA ILE A 154 0.41 10.04 0.49
C ILE A 154 1.24 11.26 0.94
N ALA A 155 1.93 11.14 2.06
CA ALA A 155 2.80 12.22 2.56
C ALA A 155 4.03 12.44 1.68
N VAL A 156 4.61 11.37 1.15
CA VAL A 156 5.82 11.40 0.29
C VAL A 156 5.48 11.88 -1.13
N ILE A 157 4.44 11.33 -1.74
CA ILE A 157 4.02 11.61 -3.12
C ILE A 157 3.29 12.97 -3.20
N GLY A 158 2.51 13.31 -2.18
CA GLY A 158 1.83 14.58 -2.10
C GLY A 158 0.43 14.60 -2.72
N GLU A 159 -0.09 13.48 -3.20
CA GLU A 159 -1.45 13.32 -3.71
C GLU A 159 -2.30 12.43 -2.80
N ASN A 160 -3.63 12.55 -2.91
CA ASN A 160 -4.55 11.58 -2.33
C ASN A 160 -4.42 10.24 -3.07
N MET A 161 -4.45 9.16 -2.33
CA MET A 161 -4.33 7.80 -2.86
C MET A 161 -5.27 6.87 -2.12
N HIS A 162 -5.77 5.86 -2.82
CA HIS A 162 -6.62 4.81 -2.23
C HIS A 162 -6.22 3.44 -2.77
N ILE A 163 -6.06 2.46 -1.88
CA ILE A 163 -6.16 1.05 -2.26
C ILE A 163 -7.67 0.78 -2.34
N ARG A 164 -8.23 0.82 -3.55
CA ARG A 164 -9.68 0.83 -3.74
C ARG A 164 -10.29 -0.53 -3.53
N ARG A 165 -9.65 -1.55 -4.11
CA ARG A 165 -10.12 -2.94 -4.07
C ARG A 165 -9.04 -3.89 -4.55
N PHE A 166 -9.23 -5.14 -4.22
CA PHE A 166 -8.49 -6.26 -4.79
C PHE A 166 -9.44 -7.44 -5.02
N ALA A 167 -9.04 -8.36 -5.87
CA ALA A 167 -9.69 -9.65 -6.04
C ALA A 167 -8.61 -10.73 -6.20
N GLN A 168 -8.76 -11.80 -5.44
CA GLN A 168 -7.90 -12.97 -5.52
C GLN A 168 -8.60 -14.07 -6.32
N VAL A 169 -7.82 -14.83 -7.07
CA VAL A 169 -8.24 -16.06 -7.73
C VAL A 169 -7.35 -17.19 -7.22
N LYS A 170 -7.95 -18.30 -6.88
CA LYS A 170 -7.27 -19.51 -6.48
C LYS A 170 -7.81 -20.69 -7.27
N GLU A 171 -7.01 -21.20 -8.17
CA GLU A 171 -7.33 -22.33 -9.05
C GLU A 171 -6.67 -23.61 -8.53
N GLU A 172 -7.43 -24.69 -8.42
CA GLU A 172 -6.93 -25.99 -7.95
C GLU A 172 -6.55 -26.94 -9.10
N ASN A 173 -7.31 -26.90 -10.20
CA ASN A 173 -7.18 -27.81 -11.34
C ASN A 173 -7.01 -27.08 -12.66
N GLY A 174 -5.93 -26.28 -12.79
CA GLY A 174 -5.69 -25.48 -13.97
C GLY A 174 -4.65 -24.41 -13.71
N PHE A 175 -4.93 -23.19 -14.18
CA PHE A 175 -4.04 -22.03 -13.99
C PHE A 175 -4.80 -20.71 -14.13
N VAL A 176 -4.21 -19.63 -13.64
CA VAL A 176 -4.75 -18.27 -13.80
C VAL A 176 -3.95 -17.52 -14.86
N ALA A 177 -4.63 -17.06 -15.91
CA ALA A 177 -4.05 -16.16 -16.89
C ALA A 177 -4.27 -14.71 -16.48
N SER A 178 -3.31 -13.83 -16.76
CA SER A 178 -3.40 -12.41 -16.47
C SER A 178 -3.10 -11.56 -17.68
N TYR A 179 -3.73 -10.39 -17.75
CA TYR A 179 -3.44 -9.38 -18.76
C TYR A 179 -3.55 -7.98 -18.18
N THR A 180 -2.56 -7.15 -18.47
CA THR A 180 -2.55 -5.74 -18.08
C THR A 180 -2.51 -4.88 -19.35
N HIS A 181 -3.49 -3.97 -19.49
CA HIS A 181 -3.63 -3.12 -20.67
C HIS A 181 -3.27 -1.66 -20.35
N MET A 182 -2.71 -0.96 -21.37
CA MET A 182 -2.36 0.47 -21.30
C MET A 182 -1.53 0.85 -20.06
N GLY A 183 -0.52 0.03 -19.73
CA GLY A 183 0.39 0.33 -18.61
C GLY A 183 -0.28 0.31 -17.23
N GLY A 184 -1.33 -0.52 -17.06
CA GLY A 184 -2.01 -0.68 -15.79
C GLY A 184 -3.36 0.05 -15.69
N LYS A 185 -3.91 0.56 -16.79
CA LYS A 185 -5.26 1.15 -16.78
C LYS A 185 -6.35 0.10 -16.64
N ILE A 186 -6.10 -1.12 -17.12
CA ILE A 186 -7.01 -2.26 -17.00
C ILE A 186 -6.18 -3.47 -16.59
N GLY A 187 -6.61 -4.18 -15.56
CA GLY A 187 -6.07 -5.47 -15.14
C GLY A 187 -7.16 -6.54 -15.24
N VAL A 188 -6.82 -7.69 -15.82
CA VAL A 188 -7.74 -8.82 -16.00
C VAL A 188 -7.07 -10.08 -15.48
N LEU A 189 -7.82 -10.88 -14.73
CA LEU A 189 -7.50 -12.26 -14.42
C LEU A 189 -8.53 -13.17 -15.08
N VAL A 190 -8.09 -14.28 -15.61
CA VAL A 190 -8.95 -15.35 -16.15
C VAL A 190 -8.59 -16.64 -15.45
N ASP A 191 -9.55 -17.17 -14.74
CA ASP A 191 -9.50 -18.48 -14.11
C ASP A 191 -9.77 -19.55 -15.16
N VAL A 192 -8.86 -20.53 -15.30
CA VAL A 192 -8.89 -21.56 -16.34
C VAL A 192 -8.85 -22.94 -15.70
N GLU A 193 -10.02 -23.54 -15.54
CA GLU A 193 -10.13 -24.92 -15.11
C GLU A 193 -9.88 -25.88 -16.29
N THR A 194 -8.82 -26.70 -16.20
CA THR A 194 -8.46 -27.62 -17.27
C THR A 194 -7.44 -28.67 -16.80
N ASP A 195 -7.59 -29.90 -17.28
CA ASP A 195 -6.59 -30.97 -17.11
C ASP A 195 -5.39 -30.82 -18.07
N VAL A 196 -5.48 -29.92 -19.07
CA VAL A 196 -4.46 -29.73 -20.11
C VAL A 196 -3.83 -28.36 -20.00
N VAL A 197 -2.64 -28.29 -19.45
CA VAL A 197 -1.86 -27.04 -19.35
C VAL A 197 -0.70 -27.11 -20.35
N ASN A 198 -0.81 -26.37 -21.45
CA ASN A 198 0.24 -26.24 -22.45
C ASN A 198 0.24 -24.81 -23.05
N ASP A 199 1.24 -24.50 -23.86
CA ASP A 199 1.42 -23.15 -24.41
C ASP A 199 0.21 -22.69 -25.23
N ALA A 200 -0.43 -23.57 -26.00
CA ALA A 200 -1.60 -23.22 -26.81
C ALA A 200 -2.81 -22.83 -25.95
N VAL A 201 -3.04 -23.56 -24.84
CA VAL A 201 -4.12 -23.24 -23.88
C VAL A 201 -3.80 -21.95 -23.13
N LYS A 202 -2.55 -21.72 -22.74
CA LYS A 202 -2.12 -20.46 -22.10
C LYS A 202 -2.27 -19.26 -23.04
N GLU A 203 -1.91 -19.42 -24.32
CA GLU A 203 -2.11 -18.40 -25.33
C GLU A 203 -3.61 -18.09 -25.55
N MET A 204 -4.44 -19.09 -25.64
CA MET A 204 -5.90 -18.94 -25.72
C MET A 204 -6.44 -18.16 -24.51
N ALA A 205 -6.08 -18.54 -23.31
CA ALA A 205 -6.51 -17.85 -22.09
C ALA A 205 -6.07 -16.38 -22.07
N ARG A 206 -4.85 -16.08 -22.50
CA ARG A 206 -4.36 -14.72 -22.66
C ARG A 206 -5.17 -13.93 -23.69
N ASN A 207 -5.53 -14.54 -24.82
CA ASN A 207 -6.36 -13.90 -25.82
C ASN A 207 -7.76 -13.60 -25.29
N VAL A 208 -8.34 -14.48 -24.47
CA VAL A 208 -9.59 -14.24 -23.74
C VAL A 208 -9.44 -13.03 -22.81
N ALA A 209 -8.36 -12.96 -22.01
CA ALA A 209 -8.10 -11.83 -21.12
C ALA A 209 -7.98 -10.49 -21.90
N MET A 210 -7.36 -10.52 -23.07
CA MET A 210 -7.27 -9.35 -23.98
C MET A 210 -8.66 -8.94 -24.49
N GLN A 211 -9.51 -9.88 -24.87
CA GLN A 211 -10.88 -9.62 -25.30
C GLN A 211 -11.73 -9.03 -24.16
N ILE A 212 -11.60 -9.55 -22.94
CA ILE A 212 -12.27 -8.99 -21.76
C ILE A 212 -11.85 -7.55 -21.55
N ALA A 213 -10.56 -7.23 -21.66
CA ALA A 213 -10.08 -5.86 -21.54
C ALA A 213 -10.62 -4.93 -22.61
N ALA A 214 -10.81 -5.43 -23.84
CA ALA A 214 -11.31 -4.64 -24.98
C ALA A 214 -12.83 -4.44 -24.91
N LEU A 215 -13.60 -5.50 -24.64
CA LEU A 215 -15.07 -5.50 -24.72
C LEU A 215 -15.74 -5.07 -23.42
N LYS A 216 -15.03 -5.18 -22.27
CA LYS A 216 -15.56 -4.87 -20.93
C LYS A 216 -16.91 -5.56 -20.66
N PRO A 217 -17.00 -6.89 -20.79
CA PRO A 217 -18.24 -7.61 -20.62
C PRO A 217 -18.85 -7.32 -19.23
N GLN A 218 -20.16 -7.18 -19.16
CA GLN A 218 -20.87 -6.95 -17.91
C GLN A 218 -21.18 -8.25 -17.17
N TYR A 219 -21.25 -9.36 -17.88
CA TYR A 219 -21.61 -10.67 -17.39
C TYR A 219 -20.61 -11.72 -17.82
N THR A 220 -20.38 -12.73 -16.99
CA THR A 220 -19.52 -13.88 -17.32
C THR A 220 -20.30 -14.93 -18.10
N SER A 221 -21.61 -15.08 -17.83
CA SER A 221 -22.48 -16.00 -18.52
C SER A 221 -23.89 -15.41 -18.71
N ASP A 222 -24.66 -16.01 -19.63
CA ASP A 222 -26.06 -15.64 -19.91
C ASP A 222 -26.98 -15.85 -18.70
N SER A 223 -26.64 -16.77 -17.80
CA SER A 223 -27.42 -17.01 -16.56
C SER A 223 -27.39 -15.83 -15.59
N GLU A 224 -26.42 -14.93 -15.71
CA GLU A 224 -26.31 -13.72 -14.88
C GLU A 224 -27.15 -12.56 -15.42
N VAL A 225 -27.61 -12.66 -16.68
CA VAL A 225 -28.38 -11.61 -17.33
C VAL A 225 -29.86 -11.66 -16.88
N SER A 226 -30.33 -10.57 -16.29
CA SER A 226 -31.72 -10.52 -15.83
C SER A 226 -32.72 -10.54 -17.01
N ALA A 227 -33.88 -11.16 -16.80
CA ALA A 227 -34.96 -11.18 -17.80
C ALA A 227 -35.40 -9.75 -18.18
N GLU A 228 -35.42 -8.82 -17.22
CA GLU A 228 -35.74 -7.41 -17.44
C GLU A 228 -34.74 -6.73 -18.39
N TYR A 229 -33.45 -7.00 -18.22
CA TYR A 229 -32.40 -6.49 -19.11
C TYR A 229 -32.57 -7.04 -20.52
N ILE A 230 -32.83 -8.34 -20.66
CA ILE A 230 -33.06 -8.99 -21.97
C ILE A 230 -34.29 -8.38 -22.69
N GLU A 231 -35.40 -8.16 -21.98
CA GLU A 231 -36.60 -7.55 -22.59
C GLU A 231 -36.35 -6.09 -22.99
N HIS A 232 -35.63 -5.33 -22.17
CA HIS A 232 -35.24 -3.96 -22.49
C HIS A 232 -34.36 -3.88 -23.75
N GLU A 233 -33.35 -4.74 -23.87
CA GLU A 233 -32.52 -4.79 -25.07
C GLU A 233 -33.27 -5.21 -26.34
N LYS A 234 -34.27 -6.10 -26.21
CA LYS A 234 -35.15 -6.48 -27.33
C LYS A 234 -36.05 -5.32 -27.81
N GLU A 235 -36.41 -4.40 -26.91
CA GLU A 235 -37.21 -3.21 -27.30
C GLU A 235 -36.40 -2.18 -28.08
N ILE A 236 -35.04 -2.20 -27.91
CA ILE A 236 -34.11 -1.27 -28.56
C ILE A 236 -33.70 -1.77 -29.95
N LEU A 237 -33.67 -3.08 -30.18
CA LEU A 237 -33.27 -3.73 -31.43
C LEU A 237 -34.43 -3.82 -32.41
#